data_14b28cb7c513355cdc1e9e45d97df8ee
#
_entry.id   14b28cb7c513355cdc1e9e45d97df8ee
#
_cell.length_a   1.000
_cell.length_b   1.000
_cell.length_c   1.000
_cell.angle_alpha   90.00
_cell.angle_beta   90.00
_cell.angle_gamma   90.00
#
_symmetry.space_group_name_H-M   'P 1'
#
loop_
_entity.id
_entity.type
_entity.pdbx_description
1 polymer ?
#
loop_
_entity_poly.entity_id
_entity_poly.type
_entity_poly.pdbx_seq_one_letter_code
_entity_poly.pdbx_strand_id
1 'polypeptide(L)'
;MFRILALNAVVVASATTMMMVFATAVLAGENDVVPKPGEFPAADAGVYLAGELVSVDHVNRRGAIRLVGDNNDDRYHSAPSHRFALLPYAQVRYHGAPAELRDIPIGTVLHGTFLLPAEGITNFPPADKNPSRYVPRQSQVLTLEDDFSFYERQGQAWKILVVDPGKGTLKVTSSGKTVKQELSGEQVFEIDASTRVWKGRGLVELKDLAAGQEVQVNLTWAPEWKNGVFHVADVWIDPESRDVSREVQRQIHIRQQRTRWLPGWVDHVEHQPGGGGVVTVTLFGGMDPTLYEAARAQAKPGGGASLAAAEWTLRTWWQEHDSKNGPVLDFKETPNPPPGSSGLQLRLQFHRLLEGYRPGRIVRLRPNGFPNVKLPPEERINSIDER
;
A
#
# COMPACT_ATOMS: atom_id res chain seq x y z
N MET A 1 53.50 -57.39 50.93
CA MET A 1 52.22 -57.46 51.62
C MET A 1 51.55 -56.08 51.58
N PHE A 2 50.93 -55.74 50.48
CA PHE A 2 50.09 -54.54 50.39
C PHE A 2 48.98 -54.82 49.40
N ARG A 3 47.75 -54.81 49.88
CA ARG A 3 46.55 -54.95 49.11
C ARG A 3 46.14 -53.54 48.56
N ILE A 4 46.04 -53.47 47.27
CA ILE A 4 45.51 -52.30 46.59
C ILE A 4 44.02 -52.56 46.37
N LEU A 5 43.20 -51.68 46.98
CA LEU A 5 41.77 -51.63 46.76
C LEU A 5 41.48 -50.85 45.44
N ALA A 6 40.85 -51.52 44.48
CA ALA A 6 40.37 -50.90 43.28
C ALA A 6 38.99 -50.31 43.54
N LEU A 7 38.86 -48.99 43.33
CA LEU A 7 37.60 -48.23 43.39
C LEU A 7 36.97 -48.24 42.02
N ASN A 8 35.89 -48.97 41.86
CA ASN A 8 35.09 -48.93 40.61
C ASN A 8 34.20 -47.66 40.61
N ALA A 9 34.59 -46.72 39.79
CA ALA A 9 33.71 -45.58 39.46
C ALA A 9 32.74 -45.97 38.34
N VAL A 10 31.47 -46.11 38.65
CA VAL A 10 30.40 -46.29 37.66
C VAL A 10 30.06 -44.91 37.10
N VAL A 11 30.47 -44.69 35.86
CA VAL A 11 30.05 -43.52 35.10
C VAL A 11 28.68 -43.81 34.48
N VAL A 12 27.61 -43.23 35.05
CA VAL A 12 26.28 -43.22 34.44
C VAL A 12 26.30 -42.17 33.34
N ALA A 13 26.42 -42.58 32.10
CA ALA A 13 26.24 -41.72 30.96
C ALA A 13 24.75 -41.51 30.73
N SER A 14 24.24 -40.37 31.17
CA SER A 14 22.91 -39.90 30.79
C SER A 14 22.93 -39.44 29.32
N ALA A 15 22.51 -40.31 28.43
CA ALA A 15 22.24 -39.96 27.05
C ALA A 15 20.95 -39.10 26.98
N THR A 16 21.13 -37.81 27.06
CA THR A 16 20.05 -36.86 26.72
C THR A 16 19.93 -36.85 25.22
N THR A 17 18.99 -37.64 24.69
CA THR A 17 18.59 -37.61 23.29
C THR A 17 17.93 -36.28 23.02
N MET A 18 18.70 -35.30 22.58
CA MET A 18 18.24 -34.03 22.06
C MET A 18 17.57 -34.34 20.71
N MET A 19 16.26 -34.53 20.74
CA MET A 19 15.44 -34.68 19.54
C MET A 19 15.44 -33.31 18.85
N MET A 20 16.40 -33.08 17.93
CA MET A 20 16.36 -32.00 16.98
C MET A 20 15.14 -32.24 16.08
N VAL A 21 14.04 -31.60 16.43
CA VAL A 21 12.95 -31.36 15.49
C VAL A 21 13.53 -30.43 14.43
N PHE A 22 14.05 -31.00 13.35
CA PHE A 22 14.23 -30.29 12.12
C PHE A 22 12.80 -29.93 11.64
N ALA A 23 12.31 -28.78 12.09
CA ALA A 23 11.31 -28.10 11.31
C ALA A 23 11.98 -27.90 9.94
N THR A 24 11.63 -28.74 8.98
CA THR A 24 11.79 -28.43 7.57
C THR A 24 10.94 -27.18 7.36
N ALA A 25 11.52 -26.00 7.59
CA ALA A 25 11.04 -24.81 6.97
C ALA A 25 11.05 -25.15 5.47
N VAL A 26 9.90 -25.44 4.94
CA VAL A 26 9.65 -25.31 3.50
C VAL A 26 10.12 -23.89 3.24
N LEU A 27 11.24 -23.74 2.55
CA LEU A 27 11.71 -22.49 2.04
C LEU A 27 10.63 -22.03 1.03
N ALA A 28 9.54 -21.46 1.55
CA ALA A 28 8.79 -20.48 0.80
C ALA A 28 9.86 -19.51 0.31
N GLY A 29 9.93 -19.27 -0.98
CA GLY A 29 10.93 -18.35 -1.50
C GLY A 29 10.87 -17.07 -0.66
N GLU A 30 12.01 -16.50 -0.37
CA GLU A 30 12.22 -15.42 0.61
C GLU A 30 11.23 -14.24 0.50
N ASN A 31 10.48 -14.19 -0.62
CA ASN A 31 9.53 -13.14 -0.98
C ASN A 31 8.08 -13.64 -1.14
N ASP A 32 7.76 -14.86 -0.76
CA ASP A 32 6.41 -15.41 -0.94
C ASP A 32 5.57 -15.14 0.31
N VAL A 33 4.93 -13.98 0.36
CA VAL A 33 4.10 -13.56 1.49
C VAL A 33 2.67 -13.98 1.26
N VAL A 34 2.20 -14.93 2.06
CA VAL A 34 0.78 -15.23 2.20
C VAL A 34 0.24 -14.41 3.38
N PRO A 35 -0.64 -13.43 3.15
CA PRO A 35 -1.21 -12.64 4.23
C PRO A 35 -1.90 -13.52 5.26
N LYS A 36 -1.49 -13.41 6.53
CA LYS A 36 -2.13 -14.09 7.65
C LYS A 36 -2.64 -13.09 8.67
N PRO A 37 -3.77 -13.37 9.35
CA PRO A 37 -4.31 -12.48 10.37
C PRO A 37 -3.29 -12.17 11.45
N GLY A 38 -3.13 -10.89 11.78
CA GLY A 38 -2.19 -10.45 12.82
C GLY A 38 -0.71 -10.46 12.42
N GLU A 39 -0.37 -11.00 11.23
CA GLU A 39 1.00 -11.01 10.71
C GLU A 39 1.16 -9.94 9.63
N PHE A 40 2.21 -9.14 9.76
CA PHE A 40 2.57 -8.10 8.81
C PHE A 40 4.03 -8.26 8.42
N PRO A 41 4.39 -8.05 7.15
CA PRO A 41 5.78 -8.11 6.72
C PRO A 41 6.64 -7.08 7.44
N ALA A 42 7.91 -7.36 7.59
CA ALA A 42 8.88 -6.36 8.03
C ALA A 42 8.99 -5.22 7.01
N ALA A 43 9.42 -4.04 7.46
CA ALA A 43 9.51 -2.85 6.60
C ALA A 43 10.49 -3.02 5.43
N ASP A 44 11.46 -3.90 5.58
CA ASP A 44 12.52 -4.24 4.62
C ASP A 44 12.25 -5.54 3.85
N ALA A 45 11.06 -6.13 4.01
CA ALA A 45 10.71 -7.43 3.43
C ALA A 45 10.46 -7.40 1.91
N GLY A 46 10.78 -6.37 1.20
CA GLY A 46 10.49 -6.28 -0.24
C GLY A 46 11.64 -5.67 -1.02
N VAL A 47 11.50 -5.72 -2.34
CA VAL A 47 12.41 -5.04 -3.26
C VAL A 47 11.79 -3.72 -3.71
N TYR A 48 12.61 -2.71 -3.87
CA TYR A 48 12.22 -1.46 -4.46
C TYR A 48 12.07 -1.61 -5.98
N LEU A 49 10.93 -1.17 -6.51
CA LEU A 49 10.72 -1.01 -7.95
C LEU A 49 10.10 0.36 -8.20
N ALA A 50 10.46 0.96 -9.34
CA ALA A 50 9.83 2.16 -9.85
C ALA A 50 9.36 1.94 -11.28
N GLY A 51 8.27 2.62 -11.66
CA GLY A 51 7.76 2.51 -13.02
C GLY A 51 6.50 3.32 -13.27
N GLU A 52 6.21 3.52 -14.54
CA GLU A 52 5.00 4.18 -14.99
C GLU A 52 3.77 3.30 -14.78
N LEU A 53 2.72 3.82 -14.19
CA LEU A 53 1.44 3.12 -14.06
C LEU A 53 0.76 3.01 -15.43
N VAL A 54 0.64 1.80 -15.96
CA VAL A 54 0.08 1.57 -17.31
C VAL A 54 -1.32 0.98 -17.29
N SER A 55 -1.75 0.38 -16.20
CA SER A 55 -3.11 -0.11 -16.05
C SER A 55 -3.54 -0.19 -14.59
N VAL A 56 -4.83 -0.03 -14.35
CA VAL A 56 -5.45 -0.10 -13.01
C VAL A 56 -6.75 -0.89 -13.07
N ASP A 57 -6.89 -1.84 -12.16
CA ASP A 57 -8.15 -2.47 -11.76
C ASP A 57 -8.38 -2.09 -10.29
N HIS A 58 -9.01 -0.96 -10.06
CA HIS A 58 -9.20 -0.42 -8.71
C HIS A 58 -10.14 -1.28 -7.85
N VAL A 59 -11.07 -2.02 -8.46
CA VAL A 59 -12.01 -2.91 -7.77
C VAL A 59 -11.26 -4.07 -7.12
N ASN A 60 -10.37 -4.70 -7.85
CA ASN A 60 -9.56 -5.82 -7.38
C ASN A 60 -8.22 -5.36 -6.77
N ARG A 61 -7.99 -4.05 -6.68
CA ARG A 61 -6.75 -3.45 -6.14
C ARG A 61 -5.51 -3.98 -6.85
N ARG A 62 -5.55 -4.02 -8.18
CA ARG A 62 -4.49 -4.52 -9.06
C ARG A 62 -4.08 -3.46 -10.07
N GLY A 63 -2.89 -3.62 -10.60
CA GLY A 63 -2.41 -2.76 -11.67
C GLY A 63 -1.18 -3.36 -12.36
N ALA A 64 -0.59 -2.56 -13.23
CA ALA A 64 0.69 -2.87 -13.82
C ALA A 64 1.52 -1.61 -13.98
N ILE A 65 2.83 -1.74 -13.76
CA ILE A 65 3.81 -0.68 -14.02
C ILE A 65 4.74 -1.11 -15.16
N ARG A 66 5.16 -0.15 -15.96
CA ARG A 66 6.30 -0.30 -16.86
C ARG A 66 7.54 0.13 -16.11
N LEU A 67 8.45 -0.81 -15.85
CA LEU A 67 9.62 -0.55 -15.01
C LEU A 67 10.52 0.51 -15.62
N VAL A 68 11.02 1.40 -14.75
CA VAL A 68 12.13 2.29 -15.07
C VAL A 68 13.41 1.46 -14.96
N GLY A 69 14.20 1.43 -16.01
CA GLY A 69 15.48 0.73 -16.04
C GLY A 69 16.65 1.66 -15.77
N ASP A 70 17.76 1.10 -15.30
CA ASP A 70 19.00 1.83 -14.98
C ASP A 70 19.70 2.44 -16.19
N ASN A 71 19.38 1.95 -17.36
CA ASN A 71 20.06 2.33 -18.60
C ASN A 71 19.06 2.80 -19.64
N ASN A 72 18.55 3.91 -19.68
CA ASN A 72 17.85 4.55 -20.80
C ASN A 72 17.75 3.71 -22.11
N ASP A 73 17.56 2.40 -21.98
CA ASP A 73 17.61 1.44 -23.07
C ASP A 73 16.19 1.24 -23.62
N ASP A 74 15.99 1.48 -24.88
CA ASP A 74 14.72 1.33 -25.62
C ASP A 74 14.00 -0.03 -25.38
N ARG A 75 14.75 -1.03 -24.93
CA ARG A 75 14.21 -2.35 -24.58
C ARG A 75 13.11 -2.30 -23.51
N TYR A 76 13.14 -1.32 -22.62
CA TYR A 76 12.13 -1.21 -21.58
C TYR A 76 10.76 -0.76 -22.09
N HIS A 77 10.72 0.01 -23.18
CA HIS A 77 9.46 0.41 -23.80
C HIS A 77 8.68 -0.77 -24.40
N SER A 78 9.40 -1.79 -24.85
CA SER A 78 8.80 -3.03 -25.36
C SER A 78 8.69 -4.13 -24.33
N ALA A 79 9.24 -3.95 -23.14
CA ALA A 79 9.16 -4.94 -22.08
C ALA A 79 7.70 -5.12 -21.60
N PRO A 80 7.29 -6.35 -21.25
CA PRO A 80 6.00 -6.58 -20.64
C PRO A 80 5.86 -5.81 -19.34
N SER A 81 4.72 -5.18 -19.13
CA SER A 81 4.44 -4.49 -17.87
C SER A 81 4.47 -5.44 -16.69
N HIS A 82 5.05 -4.99 -15.58
CA HIS A 82 5.12 -5.73 -14.33
C HIS A 82 3.76 -5.64 -13.61
N ARG A 83 3.06 -6.76 -13.52
CA ARG A 83 1.75 -6.84 -12.85
C ARG A 83 1.89 -6.88 -11.35
N PHE A 84 0.97 -6.23 -10.65
CA PHE A 84 0.93 -6.25 -9.20
C PHE A 84 -0.49 -6.33 -8.63
N ALA A 85 -0.58 -6.80 -7.39
CA ALA A 85 -1.77 -6.67 -6.54
C ALA A 85 -1.37 -6.02 -5.23
N LEU A 86 -2.17 -5.08 -4.75
CA LEU A 86 -1.95 -4.50 -3.43
C LEU A 86 -2.28 -5.53 -2.34
N LEU A 87 -1.41 -5.66 -1.35
CA LEU A 87 -1.74 -6.37 -0.13
C LEU A 87 -2.96 -5.72 0.54
N PRO A 88 -3.74 -6.47 1.33
CA PRO A 88 -4.92 -5.91 2.03
C PRO A 88 -4.59 -4.63 2.82
N TYR A 89 -3.42 -4.60 3.43
CA TYR A 89 -2.88 -3.53 4.26
C TYR A 89 -1.83 -2.66 3.53
N ALA A 90 -1.73 -2.78 2.21
CA ALA A 90 -0.81 -1.94 1.43
C ALA A 90 -1.12 -0.46 1.59
N GLN A 91 -0.07 0.33 1.68
CA GLN A 91 -0.17 1.78 1.79
C GLN A 91 0.09 2.44 0.44
N VAL A 92 -0.86 3.22 -0.02
CA VAL A 92 -0.74 4.01 -1.24
C VAL A 92 -0.72 5.49 -0.85
N ARG A 93 0.18 6.26 -1.46
CA ARG A 93 0.28 7.71 -1.26
C ARG A 93 0.31 8.43 -2.61
N TYR A 94 -0.38 9.55 -2.66
CA TYR A 94 -0.42 10.44 -3.81
C TYR A 94 -0.44 11.89 -3.32
N HIS A 95 0.39 12.74 -3.91
CA HIS A 95 0.57 14.14 -3.48
C HIS A 95 0.85 14.29 -1.96
N GLY A 96 1.64 13.39 -1.38
CA GLY A 96 2.02 13.44 0.03
C GLY A 96 0.95 12.97 1.03
N ALA A 97 -0.21 12.52 0.58
CA ALA A 97 -1.32 12.05 1.42
C ALA A 97 -1.70 10.60 1.13
N PRO A 98 -2.41 9.92 2.04
CA PRO A 98 -2.98 8.61 1.76
C PRO A 98 -3.91 8.64 0.54
N ALA A 99 -3.87 7.56 -0.25
CA ALA A 99 -4.60 7.45 -1.50
C ALA A 99 -5.05 6.01 -1.78
N GLU A 100 -5.81 5.84 -2.84
CA GLU A 100 -6.12 4.55 -3.45
C GLU A 100 -5.65 4.54 -4.91
N LEU A 101 -5.52 3.36 -5.53
CA LEU A 101 -5.09 3.26 -6.94
C LEU A 101 -5.93 4.09 -7.90
N ARG A 102 -7.22 4.27 -7.61
CA ARG A 102 -8.15 5.05 -8.43
C ARG A 102 -7.87 6.56 -8.41
N ASP A 103 -7.12 7.03 -7.40
CA ASP A 103 -6.77 8.44 -7.28
C ASP A 103 -5.55 8.80 -8.14
N ILE A 104 -4.85 7.79 -8.65
CA ILE A 104 -3.61 7.95 -9.38
C ILE A 104 -3.87 7.85 -10.89
N PRO A 105 -3.59 8.89 -11.68
CA PRO A 105 -3.73 8.86 -13.12
C PRO A 105 -2.80 7.80 -13.75
N ILE A 106 -3.27 7.13 -14.80
CA ILE A 106 -2.41 6.31 -15.66
C ILE A 106 -1.34 7.21 -16.28
N GLY A 107 -0.12 6.70 -16.37
CA GLY A 107 1.06 7.45 -16.82
C GLY A 107 1.92 7.97 -15.66
N THR A 108 1.40 8.08 -14.42
CA THR A 108 2.18 8.52 -13.26
C THR A 108 3.33 7.55 -12.97
N VAL A 109 4.53 8.07 -12.77
CA VAL A 109 5.65 7.29 -12.26
C VAL A 109 5.44 7.01 -10.78
N LEU A 110 5.57 5.75 -10.40
CA LEU A 110 5.35 5.26 -9.04
C LEU A 110 6.59 4.58 -8.51
N HIS A 111 6.80 4.73 -7.21
CA HIS A 111 7.82 4.08 -6.41
C HIS A 111 7.17 3.14 -5.42
N GLY A 112 7.69 1.93 -5.27
CA GLY A 112 7.05 0.99 -4.36
C GLY A 112 7.95 -0.08 -3.79
N THR A 113 7.46 -0.71 -2.73
CA THR A 113 8.04 -1.92 -2.15
C THR A 113 7.23 -3.12 -2.61
N PHE A 114 7.86 -4.01 -3.34
CA PHE A 114 7.25 -5.16 -3.98
C PHE A 114 7.77 -6.46 -3.37
N LEU A 115 6.85 -7.32 -2.98
CA LEU A 115 7.13 -8.70 -2.60
C LEU A 115 7.01 -9.54 -3.86
N LEU A 116 8.15 -9.95 -4.40
CA LEU A 116 8.20 -10.73 -5.63
C LEU A 116 7.76 -12.17 -5.34
N PRO A 117 7.03 -12.82 -6.26
CA PRO A 117 6.70 -14.23 -6.12
C PRO A 117 7.98 -15.08 -6.17
N ALA A 118 7.98 -16.21 -5.47
CA ALA A 118 9.09 -17.15 -5.53
C ALA A 118 9.36 -17.63 -6.96
N GLU A 119 10.63 -17.93 -7.25
CA GLU A 119 11.02 -18.43 -8.55
C GLU A 119 10.26 -19.73 -8.88
N GLY A 120 9.69 -19.82 -10.08
CA GLY A 120 8.88 -20.97 -10.49
C GLY A 120 7.39 -20.87 -10.20
N ILE A 121 6.93 -19.92 -9.35
CA ILE A 121 5.51 -19.69 -9.16
C ILE A 121 4.95 -18.97 -10.39
N THR A 122 3.93 -19.55 -10.99
CA THR A 122 3.17 -18.95 -12.08
C THR A 122 1.87 -18.34 -11.55
N ASN A 123 1.42 -17.23 -12.17
CA ASN A 123 0.12 -16.66 -11.85
C ASN A 123 -1.01 -17.65 -12.17
N PHE A 124 -2.04 -17.63 -11.33
CA PHE A 124 -3.26 -18.36 -11.65
C PHE A 124 -4.27 -17.42 -12.36
N PRO A 125 -4.93 -17.86 -13.44
CA PRO A 125 -4.76 -19.16 -14.11
C PRO A 125 -3.36 -19.34 -14.69
N PRO A 126 -2.88 -20.60 -14.78
CA PRO A 126 -1.57 -20.85 -15.34
C PRO A 126 -1.48 -20.23 -16.74
N ALA A 127 -0.32 -19.67 -17.02
CA ALA A 127 -0.03 -19.14 -18.35
C ALA A 127 -0.36 -20.18 -19.42
N ASP A 128 -0.84 -19.68 -20.55
CA ASP A 128 -1.04 -20.49 -21.74
C ASP A 128 0.14 -21.46 -21.93
N LYS A 129 -0.14 -22.70 -22.35
CA LYS A 129 0.84 -23.78 -22.51
C LYS A 129 2.00 -23.46 -23.47
N ASN A 130 2.00 -22.26 -24.04
CA ASN A 130 3.06 -21.81 -24.94
C ASN A 130 4.20 -21.14 -24.13
N PRO A 131 5.34 -21.82 -23.91
CA PRO A 131 6.45 -21.28 -23.13
C PRO A 131 7.14 -20.06 -23.80
N SER A 132 6.83 -19.76 -25.06
CA SER A 132 7.36 -18.57 -25.73
C SER A 132 6.64 -17.28 -25.34
N ARG A 133 5.49 -17.36 -24.66
CA ARG A 133 4.80 -16.19 -24.15
C ARG A 133 5.23 -15.93 -22.71
N TYR A 134 6.05 -14.92 -22.53
CA TYR A 134 6.36 -14.42 -21.20
C TYR A 134 5.07 -13.91 -20.54
N VAL A 135 4.68 -14.55 -19.44
CA VAL A 135 3.59 -14.06 -18.58
C VAL A 135 4.26 -13.37 -17.38
N PRO A 136 4.13 -12.05 -17.26
CA PRO A 136 4.69 -11.34 -16.12
C PRO A 136 4.14 -11.93 -14.82
N ARG A 137 5.01 -12.22 -13.88
CA ARG A 137 4.60 -12.64 -12.53
C ARG A 137 3.90 -11.49 -11.84
N GLN A 138 2.85 -11.80 -11.10
CA GLN A 138 2.17 -10.81 -10.29
C GLN A 138 2.87 -10.68 -8.93
N SER A 139 3.42 -9.51 -8.65
CA SER A 139 3.96 -9.18 -7.33
C SER A 139 2.88 -8.69 -6.38
N GLN A 140 3.14 -8.76 -5.10
CA GLN A 140 2.34 -8.12 -4.07
C GLN A 140 3.00 -6.81 -3.66
N VAL A 141 2.21 -5.76 -3.50
CA VAL A 141 2.72 -4.43 -3.15
C VAL A 141 2.43 -4.13 -1.70
N LEU A 142 3.46 -3.70 -0.97
CA LEU A 142 3.36 -3.24 0.41
C LEU A 142 3.18 -1.71 0.47
N THR A 143 3.96 -0.97 -0.32
CA THR A 143 3.86 0.49 -0.42
C THR A 143 3.89 0.92 -1.88
N LEU A 144 3.17 1.99 -2.21
CA LEU A 144 3.17 2.60 -3.53
C LEU A 144 3.00 4.11 -3.40
N GLU A 145 3.90 4.88 -4.02
CA GLU A 145 3.96 6.34 -3.87
C GLU A 145 4.27 6.99 -5.23
N ASP A 146 3.67 8.16 -5.53
CA ASP A 146 4.11 9.01 -6.63
C ASP A 146 5.46 9.70 -6.33
N ASP A 147 6.08 10.33 -7.32
CA ASP A 147 7.36 11.03 -7.14
C ASP A 147 7.26 12.09 -6.04
N PHE A 148 6.18 12.87 -6.03
CA PHE A 148 5.95 13.89 -5.02
C PHE A 148 6.02 13.29 -3.60
N SER A 149 5.24 12.25 -3.32
CA SER A 149 5.18 11.60 -2.01
C SER A 149 6.51 10.95 -1.63
N PHE A 150 7.14 10.28 -2.59
CA PHE A 150 8.37 9.55 -2.38
C PHE A 150 9.54 10.46 -2.04
N TYR A 151 9.80 11.49 -2.83
CA TYR A 151 10.91 12.41 -2.61
C TYR A 151 10.68 13.30 -1.39
N GLU A 152 9.45 13.79 -1.18
CA GLU A 152 9.14 14.60 -0.01
C GLU A 152 9.36 13.82 1.30
N ARG A 153 8.91 12.57 1.37
CA ARG A 153 9.12 11.72 2.56
C ARG A 153 10.60 11.51 2.88
N GLN A 154 11.45 11.56 1.87
CA GLN A 154 12.90 11.46 2.03
C GLN A 154 13.57 12.82 2.31
N GLY A 155 12.80 13.90 2.37
CA GLY A 155 13.32 15.26 2.52
C GLY A 155 14.13 15.70 1.31
N GLN A 156 13.75 15.22 0.12
CA GLN A 156 14.38 15.53 -1.16
C GLN A 156 13.45 16.38 -2.03
N ALA A 157 14.03 17.26 -2.80
CA ALA A 157 13.38 18.09 -3.80
C ALA A 157 14.28 18.20 -5.03
N TRP A 158 13.77 18.85 -6.07
CA TRP A 158 14.53 19.20 -7.25
C TRP A 158 14.83 20.69 -7.27
N LYS A 159 16.09 21.05 -7.53
CA LYS A 159 16.48 22.43 -7.77
C LYS A 159 16.61 22.67 -9.27
N ILE A 160 15.88 23.64 -9.78
CA ILE A 160 15.93 24.01 -11.19
C ILE A 160 17.29 24.63 -11.51
N LEU A 161 17.97 24.12 -12.51
CA LEU A 161 19.20 24.68 -13.07
C LEU A 161 18.90 25.53 -14.29
N VAL A 162 18.12 25.00 -15.24
CA VAL A 162 17.76 25.67 -16.49
C VAL A 162 16.33 25.31 -16.87
N VAL A 163 15.58 26.29 -17.33
CA VAL A 163 14.29 26.11 -18.02
C VAL A 163 14.47 26.59 -19.45
N ASP A 164 14.22 25.74 -20.42
CA ASP A 164 14.28 26.06 -21.84
C ASP A 164 12.96 25.68 -22.53
N PRO A 165 11.94 26.56 -22.47
CA PRO A 165 10.66 26.28 -23.10
C PRO A 165 10.74 26.14 -24.61
N GLY A 166 11.76 26.76 -25.25
CA GLY A 166 11.96 26.67 -26.70
C GLY A 166 12.44 25.28 -27.15
N LYS A 167 13.17 24.58 -26.27
CA LYS A 167 13.58 23.18 -26.46
C LYS A 167 12.65 22.21 -25.75
N GLY A 168 11.69 22.68 -24.97
CA GLY A 168 10.82 21.83 -24.16
C GLY A 168 11.58 21.08 -23.08
N THR A 169 12.56 21.68 -22.40
CA THR A 169 13.40 20.99 -21.42
C THR A 169 13.50 21.72 -20.09
N LEU A 170 13.50 20.94 -19.01
CA LEU A 170 13.73 21.35 -17.65
C LEU A 170 14.94 20.59 -17.09
N LYS A 171 16.06 21.32 -16.88
CA LYS A 171 17.27 20.76 -16.25
C LYS A 171 17.20 21.01 -14.75
N VAL A 172 17.34 19.94 -13.96
CA VAL A 172 17.27 19.97 -12.51
C VAL A 172 18.44 19.24 -11.88
N THR A 173 18.67 19.47 -10.60
CA THR A 173 19.56 18.66 -9.76
C THR A 173 18.84 18.31 -8.46
N SER A 174 19.20 17.19 -7.87
CA SER A 174 18.64 16.81 -6.57
C SER A 174 19.04 17.83 -5.49
N SER A 175 18.10 18.17 -4.62
CA SER A 175 18.26 19.04 -3.45
C SER A 175 17.78 18.30 -2.21
N GLY A 176 18.39 18.60 -1.05
CA GLY A 176 18.05 17.96 0.22
C GLY A 176 18.91 16.74 0.55
N LYS A 177 18.35 15.77 1.27
CA LYS A 177 19.08 14.55 1.66
C LYS A 177 19.38 13.69 0.45
N THR A 178 20.65 13.32 0.28
CA THR A 178 21.07 12.45 -0.82
C THR A 178 20.49 11.04 -0.63
N VAL A 179 19.69 10.61 -1.56
CA VAL A 179 19.17 9.24 -1.61
C VAL A 179 20.05 8.43 -2.57
N LYS A 180 20.32 7.17 -2.21
CA LYS A 180 21.06 6.23 -3.06
C LYS A 180 20.15 5.69 -4.16
N GLN A 181 19.70 6.54 -5.09
CA GLN A 181 18.75 6.10 -6.10
C GLN A 181 19.03 6.72 -7.48
N GLU A 182 18.46 6.08 -8.47
CA GLU A 182 18.70 6.21 -9.91
C GLU A 182 18.59 7.63 -10.47
N LEU A 183 17.85 8.52 -9.80
CA LEU A 183 17.69 9.91 -10.19
C LEU A 183 18.56 10.88 -9.37
N SER A 184 19.70 10.43 -8.83
CA SER A 184 20.65 11.32 -8.16
C SER A 184 21.47 12.09 -9.17
N GLY A 185 21.73 13.39 -8.89
CA GLY A 185 22.54 14.27 -9.74
C GLY A 185 21.73 15.17 -10.67
N GLU A 186 22.34 15.56 -11.79
CA GLU A 186 21.67 16.39 -12.81
C GLU A 186 20.78 15.53 -13.70
N GLN A 187 19.53 15.96 -13.86
CA GLN A 187 18.55 15.33 -14.74
C GLN A 187 18.00 16.33 -15.74
N VAL A 188 17.57 15.83 -16.88
CA VAL A 188 16.87 16.61 -17.90
C VAL A 188 15.51 15.97 -18.11
N PHE A 189 14.46 16.74 -17.91
CA PHE A 189 13.08 16.32 -18.13
C PHE A 189 12.49 17.06 -19.31
N GLU A 190 11.52 16.46 -20.00
CA GLU A 190 10.71 17.14 -21.00
C GLU A 190 9.58 17.93 -20.32
N ILE A 191 9.32 19.13 -20.85
CA ILE A 191 8.18 19.98 -20.48
C ILE A 191 7.51 20.49 -21.76
N ASP A 192 6.19 20.61 -21.70
CA ASP A 192 5.41 21.17 -22.82
C ASP A 192 4.14 21.88 -22.31
N ALA A 193 3.22 22.17 -23.21
CA ALA A 193 1.96 22.85 -22.87
C ALA A 193 1.03 22.00 -21.95
N SER A 194 1.28 20.70 -21.80
CA SER A 194 0.52 19.83 -20.90
C SER A 194 1.09 19.80 -19.48
N THR A 195 2.33 20.28 -19.28
CA THR A 195 2.95 20.40 -17.96
C THR A 195 2.19 21.44 -17.13
N ARG A 196 1.68 21.00 -15.98
CA ARG A 196 0.95 21.86 -15.05
C ARG A 196 1.90 22.42 -14.00
N VAL A 197 1.99 23.74 -13.92
CA VAL A 197 2.82 24.42 -12.90
C VAL A 197 1.90 25.00 -11.82
N TRP A 198 2.05 24.51 -10.60
CA TRP A 198 1.26 24.87 -9.44
C TRP A 198 1.96 25.92 -8.58
N LYS A 199 1.26 27.03 -8.29
CA LYS A 199 1.71 28.08 -7.38
C LYS A 199 0.57 28.48 -6.46
N GLY A 200 0.79 28.39 -5.15
CA GLY A 200 -0.30 28.62 -4.20
C GLY A 200 -1.49 27.70 -4.50
N ARG A 201 -2.64 28.30 -4.80
CA ARG A 201 -3.90 27.57 -5.08
C ARG A 201 -4.25 27.46 -6.56
N GLY A 202 -3.38 27.85 -7.46
CA GLY A 202 -3.69 27.95 -8.89
C GLY A 202 -2.59 27.43 -9.79
N LEU A 203 -2.91 27.41 -11.09
CA LEU A 203 -1.96 27.13 -12.16
C LEU A 203 -1.32 28.43 -12.64
N VAL A 204 -0.03 28.34 -12.97
CA VAL A 204 0.75 29.40 -13.60
C VAL A 204 1.38 28.87 -14.89
N GLU A 205 2.05 29.73 -15.65
CA GLU A 205 2.66 29.33 -16.92
C GLU A 205 4.09 28.80 -16.70
N LEU A 206 4.60 28.03 -17.70
CA LEU A 206 6.00 27.53 -17.67
C LEU A 206 7.04 28.65 -17.51
N LYS A 207 6.76 29.86 -18.00
CA LYS A 207 7.64 31.02 -17.82
C LYS A 207 7.84 31.48 -16.36
N ASP A 208 6.95 31.03 -15.46
CA ASP A 208 7.06 31.33 -14.03
C ASP A 208 8.05 30.42 -13.31
N LEU A 209 8.55 29.39 -13.98
CA LEU A 209 9.67 28.59 -13.50
C LEU A 209 10.98 29.36 -13.63
N ALA A 210 11.80 29.37 -12.60
CA ALA A 210 13.07 30.09 -12.59
C ALA A 210 14.22 29.21 -12.07
N ALA A 211 15.41 29.44 -12.61
CA ALA A 211 16.62 28.81 -12.10
C ALA A 211 16.81 29.13 -10.61
N GLY A 212 17.25 28.15 -9.85
CA GLY A 212 17.46 28.23 -8.39
C GLY A 212 16.24 27.89 -7.55
N GLN A 213 15.03 27.79 -8.11
CA GLN A 213 13.84 27.35 -7.37
C GLN A 213 13.96 25.88 -6.96
N GLU A 214 13.46 25.58 -5.75
CA GLU A 214 13.23 24.20 -5.30
C GLU A 214 11.78 23.82 -5.60
N VAL A 215 11.61 22.70 -6.30
CA VAL A 215 10.31 22.20 -6.77
C VAL A 215 10.13 20.73 -6.42
N GLN A 216 8.87 20.31 -6.29
CA GLN A 216 8.48 18.90 -6.41
C GLN A 216 7.91 18.67 -7.80
N VAL A 217 8.07 17.48 -8.32
CA VAL A 217 7.54 17.10 -9.62
C VAL A 217 6.83 15.75 -9.56
N ASN A 218 5.87 15.54 -10.44
CA ASN A 218 5.41 14.21 -10.82
C ASN A 218 5.79 13.98 -12.28
N LEU A 219 6.42 12.86 -12.51
CA LEU A 219 6.87 12.44 -13.82
C LEU A 219 5.86 11.50 -14.47
N THR A 220 5.86 11.51 -15.77
CA THR A 220 5.22 10.53 -16.63
C THR A 220 6.18 10.15 -17.73
N TRP A 221 5.89 9.07 -18.45
CA TRP A 221 6.70 8.69 -19.57
C TRP A 221 6.52 9.67 -20.73
N ALA A 222 7.62 10.01 -21.42
CA ALA A 222 7.53 10.86 -22.59
C ALA A 222 6.73 10.14 -23.70
N PRO A 223 5.76 10.83 -24.36
CA PRO A 223 4.95 10.22 -25.41
C PRO A 223 5.75 9.79 -26.62
N GLU A 224 6.82 10.49 -26.91
CA GLU A 224 7.74 10.15 -28.00
C GLU A 224 8.88 9.30 -27.42
N TRP A 225 9.17 8.20 -28.07
CA TRP A 225 10.18 7.18 -27.74
C TRP A 225 11.62 7.74 -27.74
N LYS A 226 11.84 8.82 -27.00
CA LYS A 226 13.15 9.45 -26.85
C LYS A 226 13.81 8.91 -25.58
N ASN A 227 14.67 7.93 -25.77
CA ASN A 227 15.75 7.47 -24.90
C ASN A 227 15.61 7.85 -23.41
N GLY A 228 14.59 7.30 -22.71
CA GLY A 228 14.49 7.38 -21.27
C GLY A 228 14.29 8.77 -20.65
N VAL A 229 13.93 9.77 -21.44
CA VAL A 229 13.60 11.10 -20.92
C VAL A 229 12.16 11.07 -20.38
N PHE A 230 12.01 11.46 -19.11
CA PHE A 230 10.70 11.59 -18.51
C PHE A 230 10.10 12.95 -18.83
N HIS A 231 8.79 12.95 -19.03
CA HIS A 231 7.99 14.16 -19.17
C HIS A 231 7.47 14.59 -17.79
N VAL A 232 7.49 15.88 -17.51
CA VAL A 232 6.95 16.44 -16.26
C VAL A 232 5.45 16.69 -16.42
N ALA A 233 4.63 15.94 -15.68
CA ALA A 233 3.19 16.16 -15.66
C ALA A 233 2.82 17.35 -14.75
N ASP A 234 3.41 17.41 -13.56
CA ASP A 234 3.13 18.44 -12.57
C ASP A 234 4.42 18.99 -11.94
N VAL A 235 4.43 20.29 -11.66
CA VAL A 235 5.49 20.99 -10.92
C VAL A 235 4.86 21.82 -9.82
N TRP A 236 5.29 21.64 -8.58
CA TRP A 236 4.90 22.49 -7.44
C TRP A 236 6.07 23.38 -7.05
N ILE A 237 5.90 24.70 -7.24
CA ILE A 237 7.01 25.67 -7.14
C ILE A 237 7.13 26.34 -5.77
N ASP A 238 6.18 26.12 -4.87
CA ASP A 238 6.21 26.68 -3.53
C ASP A 238 5.59 25.75 -2.48
N PRO A 239 5.85 26.00 -1.19
CA PRO A 239 5.28 25.20 -0.11
C PRO A 239 3.74 25.23 -0.08
N GLU A 240 3.12 26.38 -0.40
CA GLU A 240 1.66 26.53 -0.37
C GLU A 240 0.99 25.58 -1.38
N SER A 241 1.49 25.53 -2.62
CA SER A 241 0.93 24.64 -3.65
C SER A 241 1.08 23.16 -3.26
N ARG A 242 2.18 22.79 -2.61
CA ARG A 242 2.38 21.44 -2.08
C ARG A 242 1.38 21.11 -0.98
N ASP A 243 1.20 22.02 -0.03
CA ASP A 243 0.25 21.84 1.08
C ASP A 243 -1.19 21.77 0.60
N VAL A 244 -1.58 22.59 -0.39
CA VAL A 244 -2.89 22.56 -1.02
C VAL A 244 -3.15 21.21 -1.71
N SER A 245 -2.21 20.73 -2.51
CA SER A 245 -2.34 19.42 -3.20
C SER A 245 -2.46 18.27 -2.21
N ARG A 246 -1.64 18.29 -1.15
CA ARG A 246 -1.71 17.29 -0.07
C ARG A 246 -3.07 17.33 0.64
N GLU A 247 -3.56 18.51 0.98
CA GLU A 247 -4.83 18.63 1.69
C GLU A 247 -6.01 18.22 0.81
N VAL A 248 -6.01 18.55 -0.48
CA VAL A 248 -7.03 18.09 -1.43
C VAL A 248 -7.08 16.57 -1.48
N GLN A 249 -5.93 15.91 -1.67
CA GLN A 249 -5.86 14.45 -1.69
C GLN A 249 -6.27 13.83 -0.34
N ARG A 250 -5.83 14.44 0.76
CA ARG A 250 -6.20 14.03 2.11
C ARG A 250 -7.72 14.05 2.31
N GLN A 251 -8.39 15.10 1.87
CA GLN A 251 -9.85 15.22 1.98
C GLN A 251 -10.58 14.20 1.09
N ILE A 252 -10.08 13.93 -0.11
CA ILE A 252 -10.58 12.86 -0.97
C ILE A 252 -10.51 11.52 -0.22
N HIS A 253 -9.35 11.18 0.33
CA HIS A 253 -9.15 9.95 1.08
C HIS A 253 -10.08 9.84 2.31
N ILE A 254 -10.17 10.89 3.12
CA ILE A 254 -11.05 10.90 4.31
C ILE A 254 -12.51 10.64 3.91
N ARG A 255 -12.99 11.33 2.87
CA ARG A 255 -14.34 11.14 2.36
C ARG A 255 -14.58 9.71 1.89
N GLN A 256 -13.64 9.13 1.16
CA GLN A 256 -13.70 7.76 0.67
C GLN A 256 -13.75 6.76 1.82
N GLN A 257 -12.84 6.87 2.78
CA GLN A 257 -12.80 5.93 3.90
C GLN A 257 -14.00 6.05 4.84
N ARG A 258 -14.51 7.26 5.04
CA ARG A 258 -15.78 7.45 5.78
C ARG A 258 -16.97 6.78 5.09
N THR A 259 -16.99 6.80 3.75
CA THR A 259 -18.06 6.18 2.95
C THR A 259 -17.90 4.67 2.89
N ARG A 260 -16.66 4.17 2.75
CA ARG A 260 -16.34 2.75 2.56
C ARG A 260 -15.97 2.02 3.84
N TRP A 261 -15.87 2.74 4.94
CA TRP A 261 -15.46 2.31 6.26
C TRP A 261 -13.98 1.90 6.33
N LEU A 262 -13.47 1.76 7.55
CA LEU A 262 -12.05 1.47 7.79
C LEU A 262 -11.75 -0.01 7.53
N PRO A 263 -10.75 -0.31 6.71
CA PRO A 263 -10.38 -1.70 6.44
C PRO A 263 -9.63 -2.31 7.62
N GLY A 264 -9.84 -3.59 7.81
CA GLY A 264 -9.15 -4.41 8.79
C GLY A 264 -9.39 -5.87 8.49
N TRP A 265 -8.92 -6.73 9.34
CA TRP A 265 -9.27 -8.14 9.27
C TRP A 265 -9.71 -8.69 10.61
N VAL A 266 -10.42 -9.81 10.54
CA VAL A 266 -10.82 -10.57 11.72
C VAL A 266 -9.62 -11.38 12.21
N ASP A 267 -9.19 -11.11 13.44
CA ASP A 267 -8.14 -11.90 14.10
C ASP A 267 -8.72 -13.15 14.72
N HIS A 268 -9.84 -13.00 15.42
CA HIS A 268 -10.46 -14.08 16.19
C HIS A 268 -11.97 -13.91 16.31
N VAL A 269 -12.68 -15.02 16.47
CA VAL A 269 -14.12 -15.05 16.72
C VAL A 269 -14.43 -16.00 17.88
N GLU A 270 -15.09 -15.46 18.92
CA GLU A 270 -15.58 -16.22 20.05
C GLU A 270 -17.08 -16.47 19.85
N HIS A 271 -17.46 -17.71 19.61
CA HIS A 271 -18.86 -18.09 19.44
C HIS A 271 -19.58 -18.17 20.77
N GLN A 272 -20.83 -17.67 20.83
CA GLN A 272 -21.70 -17.71 21.99
C GLN A 272 -22.97 -18.52 21.68
N PRO A 273 -23.63 -19.11 22.70
CA PRO A 273 -24.91 -19.77 22.52
C PRO A 273 -25.94 -18.83 21.86
N GLY A 274 -26.77 -19.37 20.98
CA GLY A 274 -27.79 -18.57 20.27
C GLY A 274 -27.30 -17.91 18.98
N GLY A 275 -26.06 -18.21 18.51
CA GLY A 275 -25.52 -17.74 17.24
C GLY A 275 -24.90 -16.34 17.30
N GLY A 276 -24.77 -15.78 18.49
CA GLY A 276 -24.01 -14.56 18.76
C GLY A 276 -22.51 -14.82 18.96
N GLY A 277 -21.76 -13.76 19.24
CA GLY A 277 -20.33 -13.89 19.55
C GLY A 277 -19.59 -12.58 19.64
N VAL A 278 -18.29 -12.68 19.90
CA VAL A 278 -17.36 -11.56 19.93
C VAL A 278 -16.37 -11.69 18.77
N VAL A 279 -16.22 -10.63 18.00
CA VAL A 279 -15.30 -10.55 16.87
C VAL A 279 -14.17 -9.60 17.24
N THR A 280 -12.93 -10.07 17.15
CA THR A 280 -11.72 -9.27 17.33
C THR A 280 -11.21 -8.84 15.95
N VAL A 281 -11.00 -7.54 15.77
CA VAL A 281 -10.61 -6.93 14.49
C VAL A 281 -9.39 -6.04 14.69
N THR A 282 -8.35 -6.25 13.89
CA THR A 282 -7.23 -5.30 13.76
C THR A 282 -7.43 -4.43 12.52
N LEU A 283 -7.39 -3.11 12.71
CA LEU A 283 -7.48 -2.14 11.60
C LEU A 283 -6.15 -2.03 10.86
N PHE A 284 -6.23 -1.87 9.54
CA PHE A 284 -5.06 -1.64 8.71
C PHE A 284 -4.50 -0.23 8.89
N GLY A 285 -3.19 -0.10 8.70
CA GLY A 285 -2.45 1.15 8.73
C GLY A 285 -2.59 1.96 7.44
N GLY A 286 -1.91 3.12 7.43
CA GLY A 286 -1.80 3.95 6.22
C GLY A 286 -2.98 4.87 5.94
N MET A 287 -4.04 4.86 6.77
CA MET A 287 -5.15 5.80 6.67
C MET A 287 -4.81 7.14 7.33
N ASP A 288 -5.60 8.16 7.02
CA ASP A 288 -5.49 9.43 7.71
C ASP A 288 -5.69 9.27 9.25
N PRO A 289 -4.84 9.85 10.09
CA PRO A 289 -4.93 9.68 11.54
C PRO A 289 -6.28 10.06 12.15
N THR A 290 -6.98 11.05 11.60
CA THR A 290 -8.29 11.49 12.11
C THR A 290 -9.38 10.42 12.00
N LEU A 291 -9.23 9.49 11.07
CA LEU A 291 -10.14 8.35 10.92
C LEU A 291 -9.98 7.35 12.07
N TYR A 292 -8.75 7.17 12.55
CA TYR A 292 -8.49 6.31 13.72
C TYR A 292 -8.95 6.95 15.02
N GLU A 293 -8.88 8.29 15.15
CA GLU A 293 -9.44 9.01 16.30
C GLU A 293 -10.93 8.74 16.45
N ALA A 294 -11.67 8.69 15.33
CA ALA A 294 -13.07 8.32 15.35
C ALA A 294 -13.29 6.88 15.86
N ALA A 295 -12.42 5.94 15.53
CA ALA A 295 -12.48 4.58 16.07
C ALA A 295 -12.13 4.55 17.56
N ARG A 296 -11.10 5.27 17.99
CA ARG A 296 -10.72 5.41 19.41
C ARG A 296 -11.84 6.00 20.25
N ALA A 297 -12.58 6.98 19.72
CA ALA A 297 -13.70 7.60 20.40
C ALA A 297 -14.83 6.61 20.74
N GLN A 298 -14.92 5.46 20.05
CA GLN A 298 -15.89 4.40 20.30
C GLN A 298 -15.41 3.36 21.33
N ALA A 299 -14.16 3.45 21.77
CA ALA A 299 -13.57 2.57 22.81
C ALA A 299 -14.10 2.83 24.24
N LYS A 300 -15.06 3.76 24.37
CA LYS A 300 -15.66 4.13 25.64
C LYS A 300 -16.86 3.25 25.97
N PRO A 301 -17.23 3.09 27.25
CA PRO A 301 -18.47 2.43 27.64
C PRO A 301 -19.68 3.02 26.90
N GLY A 302 -20.46 2.17 26.25
CA GLY A 302 -21.61 2.56 25.40
C GLY A 302 -21.24 2.95 23.96
N GLY A 303 -19.97 2.93 23.60
CA GLY A 303 -19.53 3.07 22.21
C GLY A 303 -19.85 1.84 21.39
N GLY A 304 -19.93 2.03 20.07
CA GLY A 304 -20.24 0.94 19.15
C GLY A 304 -19.73 1.20 17.72
N ALA A 305 -19.73 0.14 16.96
CA ALA A 305 -19.35 0.20 15.54
C ALA A 305 -20.15 -0.82 14.74
N SER A 306 -20.33 -0.51 13.46
CA SER A 306 -20.82 -1.49 12.49
C SER A 306 -19.64 -2.21 11.85
N LEU A 307 -19.76 -3.51 11.70
CA LEU A 307 -18.79 -4.34 11.00
C LEU A 307 -19.45 -4.96 9.79
N ALA A 308 -18.89 -4.72 8.61
CA ALA A 308 -19.32 -5.35 7.37
C ALA A 308 -18.36 -6.48 7.01
N ALA A 309 -18.91 -7.60 6.58
CA ALA A 309 -18.15 -8.73 6.08
C ALA A 309 -17.56 -8.40 4.70
N ALA A 310 -16.25 -8.37 4.63
CA ALA A 310 -15.49 -8.22 3.39
C ALA A 310 -15.77 -6.93 2.58
N GLU A 311 -15.58 -7.00 1.28
CA GLU A 311 -15.64 -5.89 0.33
C GLU A 311 -17.05 -5.37 0.03
N TRP A 312 -18.04 -5.84 0.76
CA TRP A 312 -19.45 -5.49 0.60
C TRP A 312 -19.74 -3.99 0.74
N THR A 313 -18.87 -3.26 1.39
CA THR A 313 -18.97 -1.80 1.47
C THR A 313 -18.79 -1.08 0.14
N LEU A 314 -18.37 -1.78 -0.90
CA LEU A 314 -18.38 -1.30 -2.28
C LEU A 314 -19.77 -1.40 -2.92
N ARG A 315 -20.71 -2.11 -2.29
CA ARG A 315 -22.07 -2.33 -2.77
C ARG A 315 -23.06 -1.56 -1.93
N THR A 316 -23.87 -0.74 -2.53
CA THR A 316 -24.63 0.30 -1.85
C THR A 316 -25.79 -0.15 -1.00
N TRP A 317 -26.53 -1.14 -1.39
CA TRP A 317 -27.71 -1.55 -0.64
C TRP A 317 -27.50 -2.80 0.22
N TRP A 318 -26.46 -3.57 -0.05
CA TRP A 318 -26.07 -4.72 0.75
C TRP A 318 -25.38 -4.35 2.06
N GLN A 319 -24.85 -3.12 2.19
CA GLN A 319 -24.19 -2.67 3.43
C GLN A 319 -25.06 -2.87 4.66
N GLU A 320 -26.36 -2.62 4.53
CA GLU A 320 -27.31 -2.77 5.64
C GLU A 320 -27.57 -4.23 5.99
N HIS A 321 -27.53 -5.12 5.03
CA HIS A 321 -27.81 -6.55 5.21
C HIS A 321 -26.58 -7.36 5.64
N ASP A 322 -25.40 -7.01 5.11
CA ASP A 322 -24.15 -7.74 5.36
C ASP A 322 -23.26 -7.06 6.40
N SER A 323 -23.83 -6.17 7.19
CA SER A 323 -23.18 -5.58 8.35
C SER A 323 -24.02 -5.75 9.61
N LYS A 324 -23.34 -5.75 10.74
CA LYS A 324 -24.00 -5.72 12.07
C LYS A 324 -23.39 -4.59 12.88
N ASN A 325 -24.24 -3.90 13.62
CA ASN A 325 -23.82 -2.97 14.64
C ASN A 325 -23.70 -3.71 15.98
N GLY A 326 -22.69 -3.39 16.75
CA GLY A 326 -22.46 -3.98 18.06
C GLY A 326 -21.67 -3.04 18.98
N PRO A 327 -21.81 -3.19 20.30
CA PRO A 327 -20.99 -2.49 21.25
C PRO A 327 -19.53 -2.90 21.12
N VAL A 328 -18.63 -1.93 21.34
CA VAL A 328 -17.20 -2.18 21.52
C VAL A 328 -16.99 -2.62 22.97
N LEU A 329 -16.56 -3.86 23.17
CA LEU A 329 -16.29 -4.41 24.50
C LEU A 329 -14.92 -4.03 25.00
N ASP A 330 -13.94 -4.00 24.11
CA ASP A 330 -12.53 -3.77 24.42
C ASP A 330 -11.83 -3.10 23.26
N PHE A 331 -10.81 -2.34 23.58
CA PHE A 331 -9.97 -1.63 22.64
C PHE A 331 -8.52 -1.72 23.09
N LYS A 332 -7.67 -2.20 22.22
CA LYS A 332 -6.23 -2.29 22.46
C LYS A 332 -5.48 -1.46 21.45
N GLU A 333 -4.52 -0.68 21.91
CA GLU A 333 -3.58 0.05 21.08
C GLU A 333 -2.16 -0.49 21.30
N THR A 334 -1.51 -0.88 20.20
CA THR A 334 -0.13 -1.33 20.22
C THR A 334 0.74 -0.18 19.73
N PRO A 335 1.68 0.33 20.54
CA PRO A 335 2.60 1.37 20.11
C PRO A 335 3.58 0.82 19.06
N ASN A 336 3.98 1.69 18.14
CA ASN A 336 4.91 1.35 17.03
C ASN A 336 4.51 0.06 16.29
N PRO A 337 3.33 0.00 15.71
CA PRO A 337 2.86 -1.19 15.02
C PRO A 337 3.73 -1.48 13.79
N PRO A 338 3.80 -2.74 13.35
CA PRO A 338 4.49 -3.07 12.10
C PRO A 338 3.82 -2.40 10.90
N PRO A 339 4.56 -2.18 9.80
CA PRO A 339 4.01 -1.63 8.57
C PRO A 339 2.76 -2.37 8.12
N GLY A 340 1.73 -1.61 7.75
CA GLY A 340 0.42 -2.18 7.37
C GLY A 340 -0.58 -2.31 8.51
N SER A 341 -0.15 -2.32 9.78
CA SER A 341 -1.05 -2.27 10.93
C SER A 341 -1.25 -0.84 11.42
N SER A 342 -2.46 -0.49 11.86
CA SER A 342 -2.70 0.75 12.60
C SER A 342 -2.32 0.65 14.09
N GLY A 343 -2.05 -0.55 14.57
CA GLY A 343 -1.91 -0.83 16.00
C GLY A 343 -3.23 -0.93 16.75
N LEU A 344 -4.35 -0.64 16.10
CA LEU A 344 -5.67 -0.60 16.75
C LEU A 344 -6.39 -1.93 16.58
N GLN A 345 -6.76 -2.53 17.71
CA GLN A 345 -7.57 -3.75 17.77
C GLN A 345 -8.83 -3.50 18.60
N LEU A 346 -9.98 -3.91 18.06
CA LEU A 346 -11.29 -3.76 18.70
C LEU A 346 -11.93 -5.13 18.88
N ARG A 347 -12.60 -5.32 20.02
CA ARG A 347 -13.47 -6.45 20.28
C ARG A 347 -14.92 -5.97 20.25
N LEU A 348 -15.72 -6.55 19.37
CA LEU A 348 -17.09 -6.17 19.11
C LEU A 348 -18.03 -7.34 19.41
N GLN A 349 -19.10 -7.08 20.14
CA GLN A 349 -20.10 -8.10 20.42
C GLN A 349 -21.28 -8.01 19.45
N PHE A 350 -21.72 -9.15 18.95
CA PHE A 350 -22.86 -9.25 18.07
C PHE A 350 -23.87 -10.31 18.58
N HIS A 351 -25.15 -9.97 18.54
CA HIS A 351 -26.21 -10.94 18.85
C HIS A 351 -26.30 -12.06 17.81
N ARG A 352 -25.87 -11.78 16.59
CA ARG A 352 -25.80 -12.75 15.51
C ARG A 352 -24.54 -12.51 14.69
N LEU A 353 -23.73 -13.55 14.54
CA LEU A 353 -22.56 -13.53 13.67
C LEU A 353 -22.97 -13.69 12.22
N LEU A 354 -22.31 -12.95 11.34
CA LEU A 354 -22.41 -13.16 9.89
C LEU A 354 -21.41 -14.22 9.46
N GLU A 355 -21.72 -14.90 8.37
CA GLU A 355 -20.83 -15.92 7.81
C GLU A 355 -19.45 -15.37 7.44
N GLY A 356 -19.38 -14.11 7.01
CA GLY A 356 -18.11 -13.43 6.69
C GLY A 356 -17.23 -13.08 7.89
N TYR A 357 -17.71 -13.22 9.13
CA TYR A 357 -16.89 -13.00 10.31
C TYR A 357 -16.07 -14.24 10.65
N ARG A 358 -15.02 -14.46 9.87
CA ARG A 358 -14.10 -15.59 10.04
C ARG A 358 -12.67 -15.08 10.17
N PRO A 359 -11.82 -15.68 11.00
CA PRO A 359 -10.40 -15.31 11.09
C PRO A 359 -9.76 -15.25 9.71
N GLY A 360 -8.98 -14.21 9.46
CA GLY A 360 -8.32 -13.93 8.19
C GLY A 360 -9.16 -13.24 7.14
N ARG A 361 -10.44 -13.05 7.35
CA ARG A 361 -11.28 -12.30 6.39
C ARG A 361 -11.09 -10.81 6.57
N ILE A 362 -11.00 -10.12 5.44
CA ILE A 362 -11.02 -8.65 5.40
C ILE A 362 -12.43 -8.20 5.74
N VAL A 363 -12.50 -7.19 6.59
CA VAL A 363 -13.75 -6.56 7.05
C VAL A 363 -13.63 -5.04 6.94
N ARG A 364 -14.77 -4.38 7.03
CA ARG A 364 -14.84 -2.92 7.07
C ARG A 364 -15.56 -2.48 8.35
N LEU A 365 -14.90 -1.64 9.14
CA LEU A 365 -15.41 -1.11 10.39
C LEU A 365 -15.86 0.33 10.22
N ARG A 366 -17.12 0.62 10.58
CA ARG A 366 -17.68 1.95 10.67
C ARG A 366 -17.86 2.32 12.15
N PRO A 367 -17.03 3.20 12.71
CA PRO A 367 -17.29 3.75 14.04
C PRO A 367 -18.64 4.50 14.07
N ASN A 368 -19.37 4.42 15.15
CA ASN A 368 -20.54 5.29 15.33
C ASN A 368 -20.10 6.75 15.23
N GLY A 369 -20.85 7.54 14.47
CA GLY A 369 -20.48 8.92 14.16
C GLY A 369 -19.90 9.11 12.75
N PHE A 370 -19.51 8.07 12.04
CA PHE A 370 -19.31 8.18 10.59
C PHE A 370 -20.65 8.37 9.90
N PRO A 371 -20.72 9.28 8.90
CA PRO A 371 -21.96 9.47 8.18
C PRO A 371 -22.38 8.20 7.48
N ASN A 372 -23.67 7.89 7.49
CA ASN A 372 -24.22 6.82 6.67
C ASN A 372 -24.44 7.34 5.25
N VAL A 373 -23.37 7.47 4.50
CA VAL A 373 -23.38 8.01 3.13
C VAL A 373 -23.38 6.87 2.14
N LYS A 374 -24.26 6.90 1.18
CA LYS A 374 -24.23 5.97 0.05
C LYS A 374 -23.09 6.34 -0.89
N LEU A 375 -22.43 5.32 -1.46
CA LEU A 375 -21.46 5.55 -2.52
C LEU A 375 -22.12 6.29 -3.70
N PRO A 376 -21.40 7.19 -4.38
CA PRO A 376 -21.87 7.77 -5.63
C PRO A 376 -22.26 6.69 -6.64
N PRO A 377 -23.23 6.93 -7.51
CA PRO A 377 -23.73 5.92 -8.46
C PRO A 377 -22.62 5.25 -9.28
N GLU A 378 -21.65 6.03 -9.72
CA GLU A 378 -20.49 5.61 -10.52
C GLU A 378 -19.53 4.65 -9.77
N GLU A 379 -19.59 4.64 -8.45
CA GLU A 379 -18.78 3.77 -7.61
C GLU A 379 -19.51 2.53 -7.12
N ARG A 380 -20.79 2.39 -7.50
CA ARG A 380 -21.61 1.27 -7.07
C ARG A 380 -21.39 0.06 -7.95
N ILE A 381 -21.03 -1.03 -7.35
CA ILE A 381 -21.12 -2.35 -7.98
C ILE A 381 -22.51 -2.88 -7.63
N ASN A 382 -23.45 -2.83 -8.57
CA ASN A 382 -24.85 -3.15 -8.31
C ASN A 382 -25.14 -4.64 -8.40
N SER A 383 -24.41 -5.39 -9.22
CA SER A 383 -24.55 -6.83 -9.31
C SER A 383 -23.24 -7.52 -9.70
N ILE A 384 -23.23 -8.85 -9.54
CA ILE A 384 -22.15 -9.72 -10.01
C ILE A 384 -22.04 -9.72 -11.54
N ASP A 385 -23.15 -9.44 -12.21
CA ASP A 385 -23.27 -9.48 -13.67
C ASP A 385 -22.79 -8.17 -14.34
N GLU A 386 -22.52 -7.14 -13.56
CA GLU A 386 -21.95 -5.87 -14.02
C GLU A 386 -20.39 -5.83 -13.91
N ARG A 387 -19.77 -7.01 -13.84
CA ARG A 387 -18.31 -7.15 -13.75
C ARG A 387 -17.65 -7.33 -15.11
#